data_8d178a687d68edd08c2079f74739eb10
#
_entry.id   8d178a687d68edd08c2079f74739eb10
#
_cell.length_a   1.000
_cell.length_b   1.000
_cell.length_c   1.000
_cell.angle_alpha   90.00
_cell.angle_beta   90.00
_cell.angle_gamma   90.00
#
_symmetry.space_group_name_H-M   'P 1'
#
loop_
_entity.id
_entity.type
_entity.pdbx_description
1 polymer ?
#
loop_
_entity_poly.entity_id
_entity_poly.type
_entity_poly.pdbx_seq_one_letter_code
_entity_poly.pdbx_strand_id
1 'polypeptide(L)'
;MNKIGFSAFVLSFAGVCLAQTAGSGVVDVSPRVGVIEVFGARKVAVHKILLALPAKPGDPLPGAEAAEDRINKVGGVLASRLEAVCCASGGQMILYVGVEERDAPRLEFNPVPTGDARLPNALYDGYLSLLETAEGSIRGRNADEDLTNGYSLMADPDGRIIQQGFIPLAEENLKLLDQVVRESADPEQRAAAAYLLQYGPRGRSSKIIADALQYAVRDQEDVVRKSAMRALRAVTVGAKLHPEQGMTIEPTWFVEMLNSVVWSDRRSASQELVELSEDRKPETLELIRERALSSVVEMARWHTLDHALPAFILAGRIGGFDEKQIKDAWSREDRESILSELTEKKGKKRK
;
A
#
# COMPACT_ATOMS: atom_id res chain seq x y z
N MET A 1 14.85 -10.81 -22.97
CA MET A 1 14.77 -9.68 -22.04
C MET A 1 13.52 -8.88 -22.40
N ASN A 2 12.37 -9.28 -21.85
CA ASN A 2 11.10 -8.56 -22.04
C ASN A 2 10.83 -7.73 -20.79
N LYS A 3 10.87 -6.42 -20.95
CA LYS A 3 10.48 -5.46 -19.92
C LYS A 3 8.97 -5.61 -19.69
N ILE A 4 8.58 -6.19 -18.57
CA ILE A 4 7.21 -6.10 -18.06
C ILE A 4 7.13 -4.74 -17.37
N GLY A 5 6.56 -3.75 -18.08
CA GLY A 5 6.28 -2.44 -17.51
C GLY A 5 5.15 -2.58 -16.47
N PHE A 6 5.48 -2.51 -15.20
CA PHE A 6 4.50 -2.29 -14.15
C PHE A 6 4.22 -0.80 -14.08
N SER A 7 3.15 -0.37 -14.74
CA SER A 7 2.65 1.00 -14.64
C SER A 7 1.63 1.15 -13.53
N ALA A 8 1.67 2.31 -12.93
CA ALA A 8 0.70 2.99 -12.11
C ALA A 8 0.69 2.73 -10.60
N PHE A 9 1.41 3.57 -9.93
CA PHE A 9 1.25 3.86 -8.51
C PHE A 9 0.25 5.02 -8.36
N VAL A 10 -0.87 4.79 -7.70
CA VAL A 10 -1.85 5.84 -7.40
C VAL A 10 -1.62 6.34 -5.98
N LEU A 11 -1.15 7.57 -5.86
CA LEU A 11 -1.16 8.32 -4.61
C LEU A 11 -2.62 8.74 -4.34
N SER A 12 -3.21 8.25 -3.24
CA SER A 12 -4.49 8.75 -2.76
C SER A 12 -4.25 10.07 -2.04
N PHE A 13 -4.40 11.17 -2.76
CA PHE A 13 -4.51 12.50 -2.17
C PHE A 13 -5.98 12.91 -2.21
N ALA A 14 -6.53 13.29 -1.07
CA ALA A 14 -7.76 14.06 -1.00
C ALA A 14 -7.46 15.46 -1.52
N GLY A 15 -7.53 15.64 -2.84
CA GLY A 15 -7.34 16.94 -3.49
C GLY A 15 -8.54 17.84 -3.26
N VAL A 16 -8.32 18.97 -2.59
CA VAL A 16 -9.25 20.10 -2.54
C VAL A 16 -9.30 20.71 -3.94
N CYS A 17 -10.40 20.51 -4.67
CA CYS A 17 -10.67 21.24 -5.91
C CYS A 17 -11.03 22.69 -5.60
N LEU A 18 -10.12 23.62 -5.89
CA LEU A 18 -10.43 25.06 -6.00
C LEU A 18 -11.23 25.28 -7.29
N ALA A 19 -12.49 25.70 -7.15
CA ALA A 19 -13.36 26.08 -8.25
C ALA A 19 -12.90 27.40 -8.86
N GLN A 20 -12.53 27.39 -10.12
CA GLN A 20 -12.45 28.61 -10.94
C GLN A 20 -13.82 28.89 -11.54
N THR A 21 -14.41 30.03 -11.18
CA THR A 21 -15.66 30.54 -11.73
C THR A 21 -15.46 31.16 -13.12
N ALA A 22 -15.98 30.51 -14.15
CA ALA A 22 -16.32 31.14 -15.42
C ALA A 22 -17.64 30.57 -15.91
N GLY A 23 -18.60 31.42 -16.23
CA GLY A 23 -20.02 31.15 -16.39
C GLY A 23 -20.42 30.16 -17.48
N SER A 24 -21.64 29.67 -17.32
CA SER A 24 -22.47 28.77 -18.13
C SER A 24 -22.29 27.27 -17.84
N GLY A 25 -23.27 26.71 -17.11
CA GLY A 25 -23.46 25.27 -16.96
C GLY A 25 -22.40 24.62 -16.06
N VAL A 26 -22.57 24.66 -14.74
CA VAL A 26 -21.74 23.90 -13.81
C VAL A 26 -22.01 22.41 -14.08
N VAL A 27 -21.16 21.80 -14.90
CA VAL A 27 -21.02 20.34 -14.87
C VAL A 27 -20.47 20.01 -13.51
N ASP A 28 -21.26 19.30 -12.68
CA ASP A 28 -20.80 18.77 -11.41
C ASP A 28 -19.64 17.79 -11.68
N VAL A 29 -18.41 18.27 -11.53
CA VAL A 29 -17.17 17.52 -11.74
C VAL A 29 -16.78 16.72 -10.49
N SER A 30 -17.67 16.60 -9.50
CA SER A 30 -17.39 15.82 -8.29
C SER A 30 -17.12 14.38 -8.64
N PRO A 31 -16.03 13.79 -8.09
CA PRO A 31 -15.71 12.38 -8.34
C PRO A 31 -16.87 11.48 -7.92
N ARG A 32 -17.26 10.55 -8.79
CA ARG A 32 -18.38 9.64 -8.55
C ARG A 32 -17.87 8.23 -8.26
N VAL A 33 -18.63 7.51 -7.42
CA VAL A 33 -18.40 6.09 -7.13
C VAL A 33 -18.70 5.27 -8.39
N GLY A 34 -17.73 4.50 -8.86
CA GLY A 34 -17.90 3.53 -9.95
C GLY A 34 -18.11 2.11 -9.43
N VAL A 35 -17.20 1.68 -8.55
CA VAL A 35 -17.21 0.34 -7.96
C VAL A 35 -17.09 0.49 -6.45
N ILE A 36 -17.79 -0.37 -5.71
CA ILE A 36 -17.63 -0.51 -4.26
C ILE A 36 -17.06 -1.90 -3.98
N GLU A 37 -15.94 -1.95 -3.28
CA GLU A 37 -15.25 -3.17 -2.91
C GLU A 37 -15.21 -3.25 -1.37
N VAL A 38 -15.94 -4.21 -0.79
CA VAL A 38 -15.94 -4.45 0.66
C VAL A 38 -14.98 -5.58 0.97
N PHE A 39 -14.10 -5.40 1.95
CA PHE A 39 -13.14 -6.41 2.38
C PHE A 39 -12.99 -6.49 3.91
N GLY A 40 -12.45 -7.61 4.40
CA GLY A 40 -12.28 -7.89 5.82
C GLY A 40 -13.52 -8.42 6.53
N ALA A 41 -14.69 -8.36 5.89
CA ALA A 41 -15.93 -8.93 6.42
C ALA A 41 -15.98 -10.44 6.24
N ARG A 42 -15.93 -11.21 7.32
CA ARG A 42 -15.90 -12.68 7.32
C ARG A 42 -17.15 -13.29 7.95
N LYS A 43 -17.65 -12.70 9.03
CA LYS A 43 -18.86 -13.09 9.77
C LYS A 43 -19.99 -12.10 9.55
N VAL A 44 -19.65 -10.81 9.43
CA VAL A 44 -20.60 -9.76 9.12
C VAL A 44 -21.00 -9.84 7.65
N ALA A 45 -22.28 -9.97 7.39
CA ALA A 45 -22.78 -10.07 6.01
C ALA A 45 -22.55 -8.75 5.25
N VAL A 46 -21.88 -8.81 4.10
CA VAL A 46 -21.51 -7.66 3.25
C VAL A 46 -22.69 -6.75 2.94
N HIS A 47 -23.90 -7.31 2.69
CA HIS A 47 -25.09 -6.50 2.41
C HIS A 47 -25.46 -5.54 3.56
N LYS A 48 -25.18 -5.88 4.84
CA LYS A 48 -25.43 -4.99 5.98
C LYS A 48 -24.48 -3.79 5.98
N ILE A 49 -23.24 -4.01 5.55
CA ILE A 49 -22.23 -2.96 5.38
C ILE A 49 -22.66 -2.02 4.24
N LEU A 50 -23.06 -2.58 3.10
CA LEU A 50 -23.54 -1.81 1.95
C LEU A 50 -24.81 -1.01 2.27
N LEU A 51 -25.73 -1.53 3.10
CA LEU A 51 -26.91 -0.78 3.56
C LEU A 51 -26.56 0.38 4.50
N ALA A 52 -25.48 0.26 5.27
CA ALA A 52 -24.99 1.32 6.15
C ALA A 52 -24.21 2.39 5.39
N LEU A 53 -23.58 2.03 4.28
CA LEU A 53 -22.81 2.95 3.44
C LEU A 53 -23.73 3.97 2.77
N PRO A 54 -23.49 5.30 2.93
CA PRO A 54 -24.37 6.35 2.37
C PRO A 54 -24.06 6.65 0.89
N ALA A 55 -23.66 5.66 0.11
CA ALA A 55 -23.36 5.81 -1.31
C ALA A 55 -23.53 4.48 -2.06
N LYS A 56 -23.84 4.57 -3.33
CA LYS A 56 -23.90 3.48 -4.32
C LYS A 56 -23.21 3.88 -5.61
N PRO A 57 -22.92 2.96 -6.53
CA PRO A 57 -22.39 3.30 -7.85
C PRO A 57 -23.21 4.39 -8.54
N GLY A 58 -22.53 5.41 -9.05
CA GLY A 58 -23.11 6.62 -9.66
C GLY A 58 -23.25 7.82 -8.71
N ASP A 59 -23.27 7.62 -7.40
CA ASP A 59 -23.38 8.71 -6.43
C ASP A 59 -22.05 9.49 -6.29
N PRO A 60 -22.06 10.73 -5.81
CA PRO A 60 -20.87 11.42 -5.34
C PRO A 60 -20.15 10.61 -4.24
N LEU A 61 -18.84 10.82 -4.09
CA LEU A 61 -18.10 10.20 -2.99
C LEU A 61 -18.67 10.65 -1.65
N PRO A 62 -18.92 9.72 -0.71
CA PRO A 62 -19.35 10.08 0.63
C PRO A 62 -18.19 10.68 1.43
N GLY A 63 -18.50 11.51 2.43
CA GLY A 63 -17.51 11.88 3.44
C GLY A 63 -17.07 10.63 4.22
N ALA A 64 -15.76 10.37 4.24
CA ALA A 64 -15.21 9.12 4.79
C ALA A 64 -15.61 8.94 6.27
N GLU A 65 -15.34 9.90 7.13
CA GLU A 65 -15.62 9.84 8.56
C GLU A 65 -17.11 9.53 8.86
N ALA A 66 -18.02 10.26 8.21
CA ALA A 66 -19.47 10.05 8.41
C ALA A 66 -19.95 8.68 7.92
N ALA A 67 -19.34 8.15 6.86
CA ALA A 67 -19.63 6.83 6.34
C ALA A 67 -19.07 5.72 7.24
N GLU A 68 -17.84 5.88 7.70
CA GLU A 68 -17.18 4.99 8.67
C GLU A 68 -17.98 4.90 9.97
N ASP A 69 -18.44 6.04 10.52
CA ASP A 69 -19.27 6.09 11.71
C ASP A 69 -20.60 5.31 11.56
N ARG A 70 -21.19 5.31 10.38
CA ARG A 70 -22.40 4.54 10.10
C ARG A 70 -22.10 3.05 10.02
N ILE A 71 -21.02 2.66 9.35
CA ILE A 71 -20.62 1.26 9.21
C ILE A 71 -20.19 0.69 10.56
N ASN A 72 -19.49 1.46 11.40
CA ASN A 72 -19.08 1.05 12.74
C ASN A 72 -20.24 0.74 13.68
N LYS A 73 -21.47 1.22 13.38
CA LYS A 73 -22.70 0.87 14.10
C LYS A 73 -23.31 -0.47 13.68
N VAL A 74 -22.82 -1.09 12.61
CA VAL A 74 -23.28 -2.43 12.20
C VAL A 74 -22.81 -3.46 13.21
N GLY A 75 -23.76 -4.30 13.68
CA GLY A 75 -23.42 -5.32 14.69
C GLY A 75 -22.33 -6.27 14.22
N GLY A 76 -21.27 -6.42 15.02
CA GLY A 76 -20.09 -7.22 14.71
C GLY A 76 -18.90 -6.44 14.14
N VAL A 77 -19.11 -5.24 13.64
CA VAL A 77 -18.04 -4.34 13.19
C VAL A 77 -17.39 -3.67 14.39
N LEU A 78 -16.06 -3.63 14.41
CA LEU A 78 -15.23 -2.89 15.37
C LEU A 78 -14.82 -1.54 14.80
N ALA A 79 -14.28 -1.56 13.60
CA ALA A 79 -13.80 -0.38 12.88
C ALA A 79 -14.00 -0.56 11.37
N SER A 80 -14.08 0.55 10.65
CA SER A 80 -14.05 0.58 9.19
C SER A 80 -13.17 1.70 8.68
N ARG A 81 -12.69 1.56 7.43
CA ARG A 81 -11.94 2.58 6.71
C ARG A 81 -12.40 2.64 5.27
N LEU A 82 -12.57 3.87 4.78
CA LEU A 82 -12.92 4.13 3.40
C LEU A 82 -11.74 4.76 2.67
N GLU A 83 -11.37 4.19 1.53
CA GLU A 83 -10.41 4.79 0.61
C GLU A 83 -11.02 4.86 -0.80
N ALA A 84 -11.02 6.07 -1.39
CA ALA A 84 -11.42 6.26 -2.77
C ALA A 84 -10.19 6.31 -3.67
N VAL A 85 -10.15 5.43 -4.66
CA VAL A 85 -8.97 5.23 -5.52
C VAL A 85 -9.36 5.43 -6.98
N CYS A 86 -8.55 6.14 -7.74
CA CYS A 86 -8.73 6.29 -9.18
C CYS A 86 -8.13 5.07 -9.92
N CYS A 87 -8.65 4.59 -11.03
CA CYS A 87 -9.97 4.88 -11.58
C CYS A 87 -10.59 3.59 -12.07
N ALA A 88 -11.89 3.45 -11.90
CA ALA A 88 -12.71 2.48 -12.60
C ALA A 88 -12.98 2.94 -14.05
N SER A 89 -13.69 2.14 -14.82
CA SER A 89 -14.11 2.50 -16.18
C SER A 89 -14.81 3.86 -16.21
N GLY A 90 -14.48 4.69 -17.20
CA GLY A 90 -15.08 6.03 -17.34
C GLY A 90 -14.58 7.09 -16.35
N GLY A 91 -13.45 6.86 -15.67
CA GLY A 91 -12.85 7.83 -14.75
C GLY A 91 -13.54 7.94 -13.40
N GLN A 92 -14.45 7.01 -13.08
CA GLN A 92 -15.10 6.92 -11.78
C GLN A 92 -14.16 6.36 -10.72
N MET A 93 -14.43 6.64 -9.45
CA MET A 93 -13.62 6.17 -8.34
C MET A 93 -14.02 4.75 -7.91
N ILE A 94 -13.04 3.98 -7.48
CA ILE A 94 -13.25 2.72 -6.77
C ILE A 94 -13.27 3.06 -5.28
N LEU A 95 -14.38 2.74 -4.62
CA LEU A 95 -14.52 2.95 -3.18
C LEU A 95 -14.24 1.63 -2.45
N TYR A 96 -13.09 1.56 -1.81
CA TYR A 96 -12.72 0.47 -0.93
C TYR A 96 -13.27 0.69 0.47
N VAL A 97 -13.96 -0.32 1.00
CA VAL A 97 -14.57 -0.31 2.33
C VAL A 97 -13.94 -1.45 3.13
N GLY A 98 -12.92 -1.13 3.89
CA GLY A 98 -12.29 -2.06 4.82
C GLY A 98 -13.09 -2.19 6.11
N VAL A 99 -13.22 -3.42 6.60
CA VAL A 99 -13.94 -3.73 7.85
C VAL A 99 -13.06 -4.58 8.76
N GLU A 100 -12.93 -4.16 10.01
CA GLU A 100 -12.40 -4.94 11.11
C GLU A 100 -13.54 -5.46 11.97
N GLU A 101 -13.61 -6.78 12.14
CA GLU A 101 -14.63 -7.41 12.98
C GLU A 101 -14.16 -7.52 14.44
N ARG A 102 -15.11 -7.46 15.40
CA ARG A 102 -14.80 -7.47 16.85
C ARG A 102 -14.01 -8.69 17.30
N ASP A 103 -14.22 -9.83 16.64
CA ASP A 103 -13.60 -11.11 16.97
C ASP A 103 -12.39 -11.45 16.07
N ALA A 104 -11.97 -10.53 15.21
CA ALA A 104 -10.79 -10.74 14.35
C ALA A 104 -9.49 -10.51 15.14
N PRO A 105 -8.40 -11.21 14.78
CA PRO A 105 -7.07 -10.84 15.27
C PRO A 105 -6.76 -9.39 14.90
N ARG A 106 -6.27 -8.62 15.87
CA ARG A 106 -5.92 -7.21 15.65
C ARG A 106 -4.47 -7.06 15.27
N LEU A 107 -4.20 -6.07 14.43
CA LEU A 107 -2.83 -5.62 14.19
C LEU A 107 -2.32 -4.87 15.41
N GLU A 108 -1.10 -5.20 15.81
CA GLU A 108 -0.41 -4.50 16.88
C GLU A 108 0.52 -3.45 16.28
N PHE A 109 0.15 -2.20 16.46
CA PHE A 109 0.96 -1.05 16.06
C PHE A 109 1.92 -0.62 17.17
N ASN A 110 2.97 0.10 16.79
CA ASN A 110 3.86 0.73 17.77
C ASN A 110 3.10 1.75 18.63
N PRO A 111 3.53 2.00 19.88
CA PRO A 111 3.02 3.12 20.66
C PRO A 111 3.20 4.46 19.93
N VAL A 112 2.25 5.37 20.09
CA VAL A 112 2.38 6.73 19.52
C VAL A 112 3.55 7.44 20.20
N PRO A 113 4.54 7.91 19.42
CA PRO A 113 5.67 8.65 19.99
C PRO A 113 5.23 10.03 20.50
N THR A 114 5.94 10.54 21.51
CA THR A 114 5.64 11.83 22.16
C THR A 114 6.81 12.81 22.15
N GLY A 115 7.90 12.48 21.46
CA GLY A 115 9.10 13.30 21.38
C GLY A 115 8.97 14.45 20.38
N ASP A 116 9.92 15.36 20.42
CA ASP A 116 9.99 16.59 19.62
C ASP A 116 11.01 16.52 18.47
N ALA A 117 11.54 15.33 18.19
CA ALA A 117 12.49 15.11 17.09
C ALA A 117 11.92 15.57 15.76
N ARG A 118 12.68 16.38 15.01
CA ARG A 118 12.28 16.93 13.71
C ARG A 118 13.40 16.85 12.69
N LEU A 119 13.02 16.79 11.44
CA LEU A 119 13.95 16.90 10.32
C LEU A 119 14.43 18.32 10.15
N PRO A 120 15.68 18.54 9.66
CA PRO A 120 16.11 19.82 9.17
C PRO A 120 15.19 20.32 8.05
N ASN A 121 14.98 21.65 7.99
CA ASN A 121 14.10 22.27 6.99
C ASN A 121 14.47 21.83 5.56
N ALA A 122 15.74 21.76 5.23
CA ALA A 122 16.20 21.36 3.90
C ALA A 122 15.67 19.97 3.47
N LEU A 123 15.57 19.00 4.39
CA LEU A 123 14.99 17.68 4.14
C LEU A 123 13.46 17.72 4.09
N TYR A 124 12.83 18.40 5.05
CA TYR A 124 11.37 18.42 5.16
C TYR A 124 10.71 19.22 4.03
N ASP A 125 11.22 20.43 3.76
CA ASP A 125 10.72 21.28 2.67
C ASP A 125 10.97 20.63 1.30
N GLY A 126 12.11 19.97 1.12
CA GLY A 126 12.39 19.17 -0.07
C GLY A 126 11.40 18.01 -0.24
N TYR A 127 11.04 17.33 0.84
CA TYR A 127 10.01 16.27 0.80
C TYR A 127 8.63 16.82 0.42
N LEU A 128 8.22 17.95 0.97
CA LEU A 128 6.95 18.59 0.60
C LEU A 128 6.94 19.00 -0.88
N SER A 129 8.05 19.61 -1.37
CA SER A 129 8.20 19.97 -2.79
C SER A 129 8.14 18.74 -3.71
N LEU A 130 8.68 17.59 -3.27
CA LEU A 130 8.56 16.35 -4.01
C LEU A 130 7.11 15.87 -4.09
N LEU A 131 6.33 15.97 -3.01
CA LEU A 131 4.92 15.58 -3.01
C LEU A 131 4.10 16.43 -4.00
N GLU A 132 4.32 17.74 -4.03
CA GLU A 132 3.67 18.65 -4.97
C GLU A 132 4.04 18.30 -6.43
N THR A 133 5.32 18.06 -6.69
CA THR A 133 5.81 17.67 -8.03
C THR A 133 5.22 16.32 -8.44
N ALA A 134 5.17 15.34 -7.54
CA ALA A 134 4.61 14.02 -7.81
C ALA A 134 3.11 14.09 -8.16
N GLU A 135 2.34 14.95 -7.49
CA GLU A 135 0.93 15.18 -7.84
C GLU A 135 0.77 15.73 -9.26
N GLY A 136 1.62 16.67 -9.67
CA GLY A 136 1.66 17.21 -11.03
C GLY A 136 2.01 16.14 -12.07
N SER A 137 3.00 15.31 -11.78
CA SER A 137 3.47 14.22 -12.65
C SER A 137 2.42 13.11 -12.84
N ILE A 138 1.64 12.79 -11.80
CA ILE A 138 0.53 11.85 -11.90
C ILE A 138 -0.53 12.38 -12.86
N ARG A 139 -0.90 13.66 -12.75
CA ARG A 139 -1.85 14.30 -13.68
C ARG A 139 -1.32 14.31 -15.11
N GLY A 140 0.00 14.52 -15.29
CA GLY A 140 0.70 14.50 -16.56
C GLY A 140 0.98 13.09 -17.11
N ARG A 141 0.67 12.01 -16.37
CA ARG A 141 0.98 10.61 -16.71
C ARG A 141 2.48 10.32 -16.87
N ASN A 142 3.31 10.99 -16.09
CA ASN A 142 4.77 10.81 -16.04
C ASN A 142 5.24 10.44 -14.63
N ALA A 143 4.51 9.54 -13.97
CA ALA A 143 4.76 9.12 -12.59
C ALA A 143 5.59 7.83 -12.46
N ASP A 144 6.24 7.39 -13.55
CA ASP A 144 7.11 6.22 -13.54
C ASP A 144 8.34 6.47 -12.65
N GLU A 145 8.82 5.41 -12.00
CA GLU A 145 9.97 5.47 -11.09
C GLU A 145 11.03 4.42 -11.47
N ASP A 146 12.29 4.82 -11.42
CA ASP A 146 13.46 3.95 -11.49
C ASP A 146 13.90 3.58 -10.06
N LEU A 147 13.87 2.30 -9.73
CA LEU A 147 14.22 1.76 -8.40
C LEU A 147 15.55 0.98 -8.41
N THR A 148 16.26 0.95 -9.53
CA THR A 148 17.43 0.08 -9.73
C THR A 148 18.58 0.36 -8.78
N ASN A 149 18.67 1.57 -8.24
CA ASN A 149 19.71 1.96 -7.27
C ASN A 149 19.29 1.67 -5.81
N GLY A 150 18.14 1.04 -5.57
CA GLY A 150 17.61 0.79 -4.23
C GLY A 150 16.94 2.02 -3.59
N TYR A 151 16.75 3.08 -4.34
CA TYR A 151 15.96 4.25 -4.01
C TYR A 151 15.19 4.72 -5.25
N SER A 152 14.09 5.44 -5.02
CA SER A 152 13.21 5.90 -6.09
C SER A 152 13.79 7.13 -6.79
N LEU A 153 13.80 7.11 -8.12
CA LEU A 153 14.03 8.28 -8.96
C LEU A 153 12.90 8.41 -9.99
N MET A 154 12.14 9.48 -9.93
CA MET A 154 11.05 9.75 -10.85
C MET A 154 11.54 9.88 -12.30
N ALA A 155 10.69 9.51 -13.25
CA ALA A 155 10.89 9.83 -14.65
C ALA A 155 10.75 11.34 -14.93
N ASP A 156 9.94 12.02 -14.12
CA ASP A 156 9.80 13.46 -14.14
C ASP A 156 11.13 14.15 -13.76
N PRO A 157 11.68 15.06 -14.61
CA PRO A 157 12.99 15.66 -14.36
C PRO A 157 13.06 16.50 -13.09
N ASP A 158 12.01 17.26 -12.74
CA ASP A 158 12.00 18.11 -11.58
C ASP A 158 11.94 17.27 -10.31
N GLY A 159 11.09 16.27 -10.26
CA GLY A 159 11.03 15.30 -9.17
C GLY A 159 12.34 14.54 -9.00
N ARG A 160 12.97 14.13 -10.10
CA ARG A 160 14.28 13.44 -10.08
C ARG A 160 15.38 14.32 -9.48
N ILE A 161 15.43 15.61 -9.82
CA ILE A 161 16.42 16.55 -9.24
C ILE A 161 16.24 16.67 -7.74
N ILE A 162 15.00 16.83 -7.25
CA ILE A 162 14.70 16.87 -5.81
C ILE A 162 15.17 15.58 -5.13
N GLN A 163 14.83 14.42 -5.70
CA GLN A 163 15.21 13.12 -5.14
C GLN A 163 16.72 12.89 -5.11
N GLN A 164 17.45 13.31 -6.14
CA GLN A 164 18.91 13.25 -6.14
C GLN A 164 19.53 14.12 -5.04
N GLY A 165 18.90 15.26 -4.72
CA GLY A 165 19.31 16.10 -3.61
C GLY A 165 19.17 15.45 -2.23
N PHE A 166 18.30 14.44 -2.08
CA PHE A 166 18.17 13.71 -0.82
C PHE A 166 19.33 12.78 -0.51
N ILE A 167 20.09 12.32 -1.51
CA ILE A 167 21.15 11.34 -1.31
C ILE A 167 22.20 11.85 -0.30
N PRO A 168 22.90 12.98 -0.54
CA PRO A 168 23.89 13.48 0.42
C PRO A 168 23.24 13.87 1.76
N LEU A 169 22.04 14.46 1.74
CA LEU A 169 21.35 14.86 2.97
C LEU A 169 20.93 13.68 3.85
N ALA A 170 20.48 12.57 3.25
CA ALA A 170 20.14 11.36 3.99
C ALA A 170 21.39 10.66 4.56
N GLU A 171 22.51 10.69 3.86
CA GLU A 171 23.77 10.18 4.36
C GLU A 171 24.22 10.95 5.61
N GLU A 172 24.22 12.28 5.56
CA GLU A 172 24.59 13.14 6.68
C GLU A 172 23.65 13.00 7.88
N ASN A 173 22.38 12.74 7.65
CA ASN A 173 21.33 12.76 8.68
C ASN A 173 20.74 11.39 9.02
N LEU A 174 21.39 10.26 8.63
CA LEU A 174 20.82 8.92 8.79
C LEU A 174 20.34 8.61 10.22
N LYS A 175 21.13 8.95 11.23
CA LYS A 175 20.77 8.73 12.64
C LYS A 175 19.54 9.55 13.05
N LEU A 176 19.45 10.78 12.56
CA LEU A 176 18.31 11.65 12.82
C LEU A 176 17.06 11.15 12.11
N LEU A 177 17.16 10.63 10.88
CA LEU A 177 16.05 9.98 10.18
C LEU A 177 15.47 8.81 10.98
N ASP A 178 16.33 7.90 11.50
CA ASP A 178 15.90 6.80 12.37
C ASP A 178 15.26 7.32 13.66
N GLN A 179 15.85 8.34 14.28
CA GLN A 179 15.32 8.96 15.49
C GLN A 179 13.94 9.60 15.26
N VAL A 180 13.76 10.37 14.20
CA VAL A 180 12.47 11.02 13.87
C VAL A 180 11.38 9.98 13.64
N VAL A 181 11.68 8.89 12.92
CA VAL A 181 10.74 7.77 12.71
C VAL A 181 10.25 7.18 14.04
N ARG A 182 11.12 7.08 15.04
CA ARG A 182 10.79 6.40 16.31
C ARG A 182 10.23 7.31 17.38
N GLU A 183 10.61 8.58 17.38
CA GLU A 183 10.42 9.46 18.54
C GLU A 183 9.53 10.68 18.24
N SER A 184 9.42 11.12 16.98
CA SER A 184 8.64 12.33 16.68
C SER A 184 7.16 12.15 16.98
N ALA A 185 6.55 13.05 17.73
CA ALA A 185 5.11 13.09 17.94
C ALA A 185 4.33 13.48 16.65
N ASP A 186 5.01 14.14 15.70
CA ASP A 186 4.42 14.64 14.46
C ASP A 186 4.45 13.54 13.37
N PRO A 187 3.29 13.01 12.92
CA PRO A 187 3.24 11.94 11.94
C PRO A 187 3.77 12.36 10.56
N GLU A 188 3.66 13.63 10.18
CA GLU A 188 4.19 14.12 8.90
C GLU A 188 5.73 14.10 8.89
N GLN A 189 6.35 14.43 10.03
CA GLN A 189 7.80 14.30 10.20
C GLN A 189 8.23 12.84 10.12
N ARG A 190 7.49 11.92 10.77
CA ARG A 190 7.78 10.48 10.70
C ARG A 190 7.62 9.94 9.27
N ALA A 191 6.58 10.37 8.56
CA ALA A 191 6.34 9.98 7.17
C ALA A 191 7.45 10.45 6.23
N ALA A 192 7.87 11.70 6.36
CA ALA A 192 8.99 12.25 5.62
C ALA A 192 10.29 11.49 5.91
N ALA A 193 10.61 11.26 7.19
CA ALA A 193 11.80 10.53 7.60
C ALA A 193 11.80 9.08 7.06
N ALA A 194 10.66 8.39 7.14
CA ALA A 194 10.51 7.04 6.60
C ALA A 194 10.74 7.01 5.08
N TYR A 195 10.19 7.97 4.34
CA TYR A 195 10.44 8.06 2.90
C TYR A 195 11.92 8.32 2.57
N LEU A 196 12.55 9.24 3.32
CA LEU A 196 13.92 9.67 3.07
C LEU A 196 14.98 8.61 3.40
N LEU A 197 14.68 7.65 4.28
CA LEU A 197 15.59 6.55 4.63
C LEU A 197 16.05 5.73 3.42
N GLN A 198 15.27 5.64 2.35
CA GLN A 198 15.67 4.92 1.14
C GLN A 198 16.92 5.52 0.45
N TYR A 199 17.21 6.81 0.66
CA TYR A 199 18.37 7.50 0.10
C TYR A 199 19.62 7.38 0.97
N GLY A 200 19.51 6.80 2.16
CA GLY A 200 20.63 6.60 3.06
C GLY A 200 21.71 5.67 2.49
N PRO A 201 22.95 5.74 3.03
CA PRO A 201 24.08 4.97 2.54
C PRO A 201 23.90 3.47 2.75
N ARG A 202 24.40 2.67 1.83
CA ARG A 202 24.35 1.20 1.88
C ARG A 202 25.56 0.59 2.60
N GLY A 203 25.61 -0.73 2.69
CA GLY A 203 26.69 -1.46 3.36
C GLY A 203 26.50 -1.45 4.88
N ARG A 204 27.41 -0.81 5.61
CA ARG A 204 27.34 -0.80 7.10
C ARG A 204 26.05 -0.21 7.67
N SER A 205 25.37 0.65 6.94
CA SER A 205 24.12 1.31 7.35
C SER A 205 22.87 0.56 6.91
N SER A 206 22.97 -0.47 6.07
CA SER A 206 21.82 -1.22 5.53
C SER A 206 20.91 -1.74 6.63
N LYS A 207 21.48 -2.24 7.73
CA LYS A 207 20.69 -2.73 8.86
C LYS A 207 19.87 -1.61 9.54
N ILE A 208 20.43 -0.42 9.74
CA ILE A 208 19.74 0.71 10.34
C ILE A 208 18.54 1.11 9.48
N ILE A 209 18.75 1.20 8.15
CA ILE A 209 17.69 1.56 7.20
C ILE A 209 16.58 0.51 7.21
N ALA A 210 16.93 -0.78 7.11
CA ALA A 210 15.96 -1.87 7.13
C ALA A 210 15.15 -1.91 8.44
N ASP A 211 15.81 -1.80 9.58
CA ASP A 211 15.17 -1.83 10.90
C ASP A 211 14.24 -0.62 11.10
N ALA A 212 14.66 0.59 10.69
CA ALA A 212 13.86 1.80 10.81
C ALA A 212 12.62 1.74 9.92
N LEU A 213 12.76 1.31 8.66
CA LEU A 213 11.64 1.18 7.74
C LEU A 213 10.64 0.11 8.19
N GLN A 214 11.12 -1.06 8.64
CA GLN A 214 10.26 -2.11 9.17
C GLN A 214 9.56 -1.68 10.49
N TYR A 215 10.19 -0.85 11.31
CA TYR A 215 9.54 -0.22 12.45
C TYR A 215 8.42 0.72 11.99
N ALA A 216 8.64 1.56 10.98
CA ALA A 216 7.67 2.51 10.45
C ALA A 216 6.44 1.83 9.79
N VAL A 217 6.57 0.60 9.24
CA VAL A 217 5.41 -0.19 8.76
C VAL A 217 4.40 -0.50 9.87
N ARG A 218 4.83 -0.42 11.13
CA ARG A 218 3.97 -0.63 12.30
C ARG A 218 3.51 0.67 12.97
N ASP A 219 3.64 1.81 12.32
CA ASP A 219 3.13 3.08 12.85
C ASP A 219 1.59 3.08 12.88
N GLN A 220 1.00 3.75 13.85
CA GLN A 220 -0.46 3.89 13.94
C GLN A 220 -1.01 4.71 12.79
N GLU A 221 -0.24 5.70 12.31
CA GLU A 221 -0.65 6.58 11.23
C GLU A 221 -0.40 5.96 9.85
N ASP A 222 -1.43 5.91 9.02
CA ASP A 222 -1.35 5.29 7.70
C ASP A 222 -0.41 6.06 6.75
N VAL A 223 -0.28 7.37 6.89
CA VAL A 223 0.67 8.20 6.12
C VAL A 223 2.12 7.75 6.34
N VAL A 224 2.47 7.38 7.58
CA VAL A 224 3.80 6.87 7.91
C VAL A 224 4.02 5.49 7.30
N ARG A 225 3.04 4.59 7.45
CA ARG A 225 3.11 3.25 6.86
C ARG A 225 3.23 3.29 5.34
N LYS A 226 2.45 4.15 4.67
CA LYS A 226 2.52 4.36 3.21
C LYS A 226 3.92 4.81 2.77
N SER A 227 4.50 5.78 3.47
CA SER A 227 5.85 6.28 3.20
C SER A 227 6.91 5.20 3.39
N ALA A 228 6.82 4.43 4.48
CA ALA A 228 7.72 3.33 4.77
C ALA A 228 7.63 2.21 3.71
N MET A 229 6.43 1.79 3.33
CA MET A 229 6.23 0.75 2.32
C MET A 229 6.72 1.19 0.94
N ARG A 230 6.53 2.48 0.60
CA ARG A 230 7.09 3.02 -0.65
C ARG A 230 8.61 2.98 -0.66
N ALA A 231 9.25 3.38 0.43
CA ALA A 231 10.69 3.31 0.57
C ALA A 231 11.20 1.86 0.56
N LEU A 232 10.52 0.95 1.27
CA LEU A 232 10.87 -0.48 1.31
C LEU A 232 10.83 -1.11 -0.08
N ARG A 233 9.84 -0.77 -0.91
CA ARG A 233 9.78 -1.29 -2.29
C ARG A 233 11.06 -0.98 -3.06
N ALA A 234 11.56 0.26 -2.99
CA ALA A 234 12.81 0.62 -3.65
C ALA A 234 14.01 -0.12 -3.04
N VAL A 235 14.04 -0.20 -1.72
CA VAL A 235 15.10 -0.89 -0.96
C VAL A 235 15.13 -2.39 -1.28
N THR A 236 13.97 -3.05 -1.41
CA THR A 236 13.87 -4.48 -1.77
C THR A 236 14.37 -4.74 -3.20
N VAL A 237 14.01 -3.88 -4.15
CA VAL A 237 14.56 -3.97 -5.52
C VAL A 237 16.07 -3.84 -5.50
N GLY A 238 16.59 -2.85 -4.76
CA GLY A 238 18.03 -2.67 -4.59
C GLY A 238 18.74 -3.86 -3.93
N ALA A 239 18.12 -4.44 -2.89
CA ALA A 239 18.67 -5.61 -2.19
C ALA A 239 18.79 -6.83 -3.11
N LYS A 240 17.86 -7.01 -4.05
CA LYS A 240 17.90 -8.07 -5.06
C LYS A 240 19.00 -7.84 -6.10
N LEU A 241 19.15 -6.60 -6.57
CA LEU A 241 20.11 -6.26 -7.60
C LEU A 241 21.53 -6.15 -7.06
N HIS A 242 21.68 -5.83 -5.77
CA HIS A 242 22.94 -5.55 -5.09
C HIS A 242 23.03 -6.31 -3.75
N PRO A 243 23.02 -7.66 -3.77
CA PRO A 243 23.04 -8.47 -2.54
C PRO A 243 24.30 -8.24 -1.68
N GLU A 244 25.38 -7.79 -2.28
CA GLU A 244 26.64 -7.43 -1.59
C GLU A 244 26.47 -6.27 -0.61
N GLN A 245 25.42 -5.48 -0.72
CA GLN A 245 25.10 -4.37 0.19
C GLN A 245 24.52 -4.82 1.53
N GLY A 246 24.21 -6.12 1.68
CA GLY A 246 23.79 -6.72 2.95
C GLY A 246 22.43 -6.22 3.48
N MET A 247 21.53 -5.78 2.58
CA MET A 247 20.18 -5.36 2.94
C MET A 247 19.28 -6.60 3.08
N THR A 248 18.61 -6.74 4.21
CA THR A 248 17.64 -7.84 4.46
C THR A 248 16.31 -7.28 4.91
N ILE A 249 15.24 -7.68 4.24
CA ILE A 249 13.87 -7.28 4.53
C ILE A 249 13.07 -8.53 4.93
N GLU A 250 12.51 -8.49 6.14
CA GLU A 250 11.71 -9.60 6.68
C GLU A 250 10.25 -9.53 6.21
N PRO A 251 9.63 -10.64 5.79
CA PRO A 251 8.28 -10.64 5.25
C PRO A 251 7.18 -10.45 6.30
N THR A 252 7.49 -10.66 7.59
CA THR A 252 6.49 -10.80 8.68
C THR A 252 5.49 -9.65 8.72
N TRP A 253 5.97 -8.40 8.70
CA TRP A 253 5.09 -7.24 8.83
C TRP A 253 4.23 -7.01 7.60
N PHE A 254 4.72 -7.32 6.41
CA PHE A 254 3.91 -7.28 5.20
C PHE A 254 2.79 -8.33 5.23
N VAL A 255 3.08 -9.52 5.77
CA VAL A 255 2.06 -10.56 5.95
C VAL A 255 0.96 -10.10 6.93
N GLU A 256 1.34 -9.44 8.04
CA GLU A 256 0.36 -8.86 8.95
C GLU A 256 -0.47 -7.76 8.26
N MET A 257 0.15 -6.87 7.48
CA MET A 257 -0.53 -5.78 6.77
C MET A 257 -1.51 -6.27 5.69
N LEU A 258 -1.42 -7.50 5.20
CA LEU A 258 -2.47 -8.10 4.37
C LEU A 258 -3.82 -8.20 5.09
N ASN A 259 -3.84 -8.12 6.41
CA ASN A 259 -5.06 -8.15 7.24
C ASN A 259 -5.52 -6.74 7.67
N SER A 260 -4.84 -5.68 7.24
CA SER A 260 -5.21 -4.31 7.59
C SER A 260 -6.63 -3.96 7.15
N VAL A 261 -7.30 -3.10 7.90
CA VAL A 261 -8.56 -2.46 7.52
C VAL A 261 -8.37 -1.37 6.47
N VAL A 262 -7.11 -0.94 6.26
CA VAL A 262 -6.72 0.09 5.29
C VAL A 262 -6.36 -0.58 3.96
N TRP A 263 -7.00 -0.18 2.86
CA TRP A 263 -6.76 -0.77 1.54
C TRP A 263 -5.32 -0.57 1.05
N SER A 264 -4.79 0.63 1.23
CA SER A 264 -3.43 0.96 0.77
C SER A 264 -2.34 0.15 1.48
N ASP A 265 -2.55 -0.23 2.76
CA ASP A 265 -1.67 -1.16 3.48
C ASP A 265 -1.68 -2.54 2.80
N ARG A 266 -2.88 -3.11 2.56
CA ARG A 266 -3.02 -4.42 1.89
C ARG A 266 -2.40 -4.43 0.50
N ARG A 267 -2.67 -3.38 -0.27
CA ARG A 267 -2.16 -3.22 -1.63
C ARG A 267 -0.63 -3.20 -1.65
N SER A 268 -0.03 -2.32 -0.84
CA SER A 268 1.44 -2.19 -0.75
C SER A 268 2.09 -3.47 -0.22
N ALA A 269 1.52 -4.06 0.82
CA ALA A 269 2.03 -5.32 1.38
C ALA A 269 1.98 -6.48 0.37
N SER A 270 0.88 -6.59 -0.41
CA SER A 270 0.79 -7.64 -1.42
C SER A 270 1.82 -7.48 -2.54
N GLN A 271 2.10 -6.25 -2.96
CA GLN A 271 3.13 -5.95 -3.96
C GLN A 271 4.52 -6.31 -3.45
N GLU A 272 4.84 -5.93 -2.22
CA GLU A 272 6.13 -6.23 -1.61
C GLU A 272 6.33 -7.73 -1.40
N LEU A 273 5.29 -8.45 -0.98
CA LEU A 273 5.35 -9.91 -0.81
C LEU A 273 5.51 -10.65 -2.13
N VAL A 274 5.03 -10.12 -3.25
CA VAL A 274 5.34 -10.69 -4.58
C VAL A 274 6.85 -10.67 -4.82
N GLU A 275 7.52 -9.57 -4.49
CA GLU A 275 8.97 -9.45 -4.61
C GLU A 275 9.70 -10.38 -3.63
N LEU A 276 9.30 -10.37 -2.35
CA LEU A 276 9.94 -11.16 -1.29
C LEU A 276 9.67 -12.67 -1.39
N SER A 277 8.68 -13.11 -2.16
CA SER A 277 8.37 -14.53 -2.37
C SER A 277 8.77 -15.08 -3.76
N GLU A 278 9.55 -14.33 -4.54
CA GLU A 278 9.96 -14.76 -5.89
C GLU A 278 10.80 -16.04 -5.87
N ASP A 279 11.68 -16.17 -4.87
CA ASP A 279 12.49 -17.36 -4.64
C ASP A 279 11.71 -18.54 -4.03
N ARG A 280 10.43 -18.34 -3.73
CA ARG A 280 9.48 -19.33 -3.21
C ARG A 280 9.96 -20.06 -1.95
N LYS A 281 10.69 -19.38 -1.06
CA LYS A 281 11.08 -19.92 0.22
C LYS A 281 9.90 -20.52 0.96
N PRO A 282 9.95 -21.80 1.38
CA PRO A 282 8.84 -22.45 2.06
C PRO A 282 8.37 -21.69 3.30
N GLU A 283 9.31 -21.11 4.05
CA GLU A 283 9.05 -20.38 5.28
C GLU A 283 8.17 -19.12 5.01
N THR A 284 8.49 -18.37 3.96
CA THR A 284 7.71 -17.19 3.56
C THR A 284 6.32 -17.58 3.07
N LEU A 285 6.22 -18.60 2.21
CA LEU A 285 4.92 -19.03 1.68
C LEU A 285 4.02 -19.61 2.78
N GLU A 286 4.58 -20.37 3.73
CA GLU A 286 3.80 -20.92 4.84
C GLU A 286 3.37 -19.81 5.82
N LEU A 287 4.22 -18.83 6.10
CA LEU A 287 3.87 -17.66 6.90
C LEU A 287 2.64 -16.92 6.31
N ILE A 288 2.63 -16.68 4.98
CA ILE A 288 1.49 -16.06 4.30
C ILE A 288 0.25 -16.96 4.39
N ARG A 289 0.42 -18.27 4.16
CA ARG A 289 -0.66 -19.26 4.25
C ARG A 289 -1.32 -19.28 5.63
N GLU A 290 -0.52 -19.32 6.68
CA GLU A 290 -1.01 -19.44 8.05
C GLU A 290 -1.74 -18.18 8.51
N ARG A 291 -1.17 -17.00 8.21
CA ARG A 291 -1.61 -15.74 8.80
C ARG A 291 -2.54 -14.91 7.91
N ALA A 292 -2.43 -15.02 6.59
CA ALA A 292 -3.10 -14.10 5.67
C ALA A 292 -3.83 -14.78 4.49
N LEU A 293 -3.89 -16.11 4.38
CA LEU A 293 -4.49 -16.79 3.23
C LEU A 293 -5.88 -16.28 2.88
N SER A 294 -6.72 -16.03 3.88
CA SER A 294 -8.08 -15.55 3.63
C SER A 294 -8.09 -14.16 3.00
N SER A 295 -7.19 -13.28 3.44
CA SER A 295 -7.05 -11.92 2.89
C SER A 295 -6.46 -11.96 1.49
N VAL A 296 -5.49 -12.84 1.24
CA VAL A 296 -4.91 -13.05 -0.10
C VAL A 296 -5.98 -13.51 -1.08
N VAL A 297 -6.79 -14.50 -0.71
CA VAL A 297 -7.88 -15.02 -1.58
C VAL A 297 -8.96 -13.95 -1.81
N GLU A 298 -9.31 -13.17 -0.78
CA GLU A 298 -10.25 -12.05 -0.88
C GLU A 298 -9.74 -10.99 -1.87
N MET A 299 -8.49 -10.53 -1.71
CA MET A 299 -7.87 -9.54 -2.58
C MET A 299 -7.71 -10.04 -4.02
N ALA A 300 -7.36 -11.32 -4.21
CA ALA A 300 -7.25 -11.93 -5.53
C ALA A 300 -8.59 -11.98 -6.30
N ARG A 301 -9.72 -11.81 -5.61
CA ARG A 301 -11.07 -11.73 -6.19
C ARG A 301 -11.57 -10.32 -6.44
N TRP A 302 -10.84 -9.28 -6.06
CA TRP A 302 -11.25 -7.90 -6.33
C TRP A 302 -11.58 -7.68 -7.81
N HIS A 303 -12.53 -6.79 -8.08
CA HIS A 303 -12.99 -6.51 -9.43
C HIS A 303 -11.93 -5.79 -10.26
N THR A 304 -11.17 -4.90 -9.62
CA THR A 304 -10.10 -4.15 -10.30
C THR A 304 -8.88 -5.05 -10.47
N LEU A 305 -8.63 -5.49 -11.71
CA LEU A 305 -7.62 -6.50 -12.02
C LEU A 305 -6.21 -6.10 -11.56
N ASP A 306 -5.78 -4.86 -11.82
CA ASP A 306 -4.46 -4.37 -11.41
C ASP A 306 -4.27 -4.37 -9.88
N HIS A 307 -5.37 -4.24 -9.13
CA HIS A 307 -5.34 -4.31 -7.67
C HIS A 307 -5.38 -5.75 -7.15
N ALA A 308 -5.99 -6.67 -7.89
CA ALA A 308 -6.08 -8.08 -7.54
C ALA A 308 -4.83 -8.90 -7.90
N LEU A 309 -4.08 -8.47 -8.92
CA LEU A 309 -2.96 -9.24 -9.49
C LEU A 309 -1.89 -9.64 -8.47
N PRO A 310 -1.37 -8.76 -7.60
CA PRO A 310 -0.36 -9.16 -6.62
C PRO A 310 -0.84 -10.28 -5.71
N ALA A 311 -2.05 -10.16 -5.18
CA ALA A 311 -2.63 -11.19 -4.32
C ALA A 311 -2.91 -12.50 -5.08
N PHE A 312 -3.27 -12.43 -6.35
CA PHE A 312 -3.45 -13.61 -7.20
C PHE A 312 -2.12 -14.35 -7.43
N ILE A 313 -1.02 -13.63 -7.68
CA ILE A 313 0.32 -14.22 -7.78
C ILE A 313 0.70 -14.92 -6.48
N LEU A 314 0.50 -14.28 -5.33
CA LEU A 314 0.74 -14.88 -4.02
C LEU A 314 -0.11 -16.14 -3.81
N ALA A 315 -1.40 -16.10 -4.14
CA ALA A 315 -2.28 -17.25 -4.06
C ALA A 315 -1.76 -18.42 -4.91
N GLY A 316 -1.33 -18.15 -6.15
CA GLY A 316 -0.76 -19.16 -7.02
C GLY A 316 0.52 -19.79 -6.45
N ARG A 317 1.44 -18.99 -5.93
CA ARG A 317 2.68 -19.47 -5.28
C ARG A 317 2.39 -20.31 -4.04
N ILE A 318 1.48 -19.85 -3.18
CA ILE A 318 1.00 -20.60 -2.00
C ILE A 318 0.35 -21.92 -2.41
N GLY A 319 -0.36 -21.96 -3.54
CA GLY A 319 -0.98 -23.16 -4.11
C GLY A 319 0.01 -24.17 -4.68
N GLY A 320 1.25 -23.76 -4.93
CA GLY A 320 2.30 -24.56 -5.56
C GLY A 320 2.26 -24.53 -7.08
N PHE A 321 1.51 -23.60 -7.68
CA PHE A 321 1.47 -23.38 -9.13
C PHE A 321 2.74 -22.68 -9.61
N ASP A 322 3.27 -23.06 -10.76
CA ASP A 322 4.40 -22.38 -11.38
C ASP A 322 3.98 -21.01 -11.99
N GLU A 323 4.96 -20.15 -12.31
CA GLU A 323 4.68 -18.80 -12.83
C GLU A 323 3.93 -18.84 -14.17
N LYS A 324 4.14 -19.89 -14.98
CA LYS A 324 3.43 -20.05 -16.25
C LYS A 324 1.95 -20.37 -16.00
N GLN A 325 1.66 -21.30 -15.10
CA GLN A 325 0.28 -21.67 -14.72
C GLN A 325 -0.47 -20.45 -14.14
N ILE A 326 0.19 -19.67 -13.27
CA ILE A 326 -0.38 -18.44 -12.70
C ILE A 326 -0.70 -17.42 -13.80
N LYS A 327 0.26 -17.18 -14.70
CA LYS A 327 0.09 -16.25 -15.83
C LYS A 327 -1.00 -16.72 -16.79
N ASP A 328 -1.03 -18.01 -17.12
CA ASP A 328 -2.02 -18.57 -18.05
C ASP A 328 -3.44 -18.48 -17.47
N ALA A 329 -3.63 -18.75 -16.17
CA ALA A 329 -4.92 -18.61 -15.49
C ALA A 329 -5.38 -17.13 -15.45
N TRP A 330 -4.48 -16.21 -15.15
CA TRP A 330 -4.76 -14.78 -15.19
C TRP A 330 -5.17 -14.30 -16.59
N SER A 331 -4.43 -14.68 -17.62
CA SER A 331 -4.67 -14.27 -19.00
C SER A 331 -5.98 -14.83 -19.59
N ARG A 332 -6.48 -15.94 -19.04
CA ARG A 332 -7.78 -16.53 -19.40
C ARG A 332 -8.92 -16.04 -18.55
N GLU A 333 -8.67 -15.10 -17.63
CA GLU A 333 -9.62 -14.63 -16.62
C GLU A 333 -10.20 -15.75 -15.73
N ASP A 334 -9.48 -16.88 -15.63
CA ASP A 334 -9.86 -18.06 -14.85
C ASP A 334 -9.18 -18.09 -13.48
N ARG A 335 -9.45 -17.07 -12.68
CA ARG A 335 -8.86 -16.95 -11.33
C ARG A 335 -9.31 -18.08 -10.41
N GLU A 336 -10.54 -18.55 -10.56
CA GLU A 336 -11.11 -19.57 -9.68
C GLU A 336 -10.45 -20.94 -9.86
N SER A 337 -9.82 -21.25 -10.99
CA SER A 337 -9.04 -22.49 -11.15
C SER A 337 -7.90 -22.63 -10.14
N ILE A 338 -7.35 -21.49 -9.67
CA ILE A 338 -6.32 -21.47 -8.62
C ILE A 338 -6.95 -21.27 -7.24
N LEU A 339 -7.89 -20.31 -7.10
CA LEU A 339 -8.41 -19.90 -5.79
C LEU A 339 -9.30 -20.95 -5.12
N SER A 340 -10.06 -21.74 -5.89
CA SER A 340 -10.91 -22.80 -5.35
C SER A 340 -10.07 -23.91 -4.71
N GLU A 341 -8.94 -24.32 -5.33
CA GLU A 341 -8.07 -25.34 -4.75
C GLU A 341 -7.52 -24.97 -3.37
N LEU A 342 -7.21 -23.69 -3.16
CA LEU A 342 -6.72 -23.17 -1.87
C LEU A 342 -7.79 -23.24 -0.78
N THR A 343 -9.05 -23.00 -1.15
CA THR A 343 -10.17 -23.00 -0.21
C THR A 343 -10.63 -24.41 0.15
N GLU A 344 -10.60 -25.37 -0.80
CA GLU A 344 -10.99 -26.76 -0.58
C GLU A 344 -9.96 -27.52 0.29
N LYS A 345 -8.65 -27.30 0.08
CA LYS A 345 -7.58 -27.90 0.90
C LYS A 345 -7.68 -27.49 2.38
N LYS A 346 -8.20 -26.29 2.67
CA LYS A 346 -8.44 -25.80 4.04
C LYS A 346 -9.59 -26.56 4.72
N GLY A 347 -10.60 -26.97 3.98
CA GLY A 347 -11.73 -27.77 4.50
C GLY A 347 -11.36 -29.22 4.87
N LYS A 348 -10.39 -29.82 4.18
CA LYS A 348 -9.94 -31.20 4.44
C LYS A 348 -8.95 -31.32 5.62
N LYS A 349 -8.21 -30.29 5.96
CA LYS A 349 -7.29 -30.29 7.14
C LYS A 349 -8.02 -30.03 8.48
N ARG A 350 -9.30 -29.65 8.48
CA ARG A 350 -10.11 -29.40 9.68
C ARG A 350 -11.06 -30.53 10.07
N LYS A 351 -11.08 -31.63 9.31
CA LYS A 351 -11.76 -32.89 9.66
C LYS A 351 -10.73 -33.92 10.10
#